data_631de8b055f3481a6b59a1a03129cc97
#
_entry.id   631de8b055f3481a6b59a1a03129cc97
#
_cell.length_a   1.000
_cell.length_b   1.000
_cell.length_c   1.000
_cell.angle_alpha   90.00
_cell.angle_beta   90.00
_cell.angle_gamma   90.00
#
_symmetry.space_group_name_H-M   'P 1'
#
loop_
_entity.id
_entity.type
_entity.pdbx_description
1 polymer ?
#
loop_
_entity_poly.entity_id
_entity_poly.type
_entity_poly.pdbx_seq_one_letter_code
_entity_poly.pdbx_strand_id
1 'polypeptide(L)'
;IQTYIGLGSLNGPFQKLTEDIISIAKAARTETQIGFNPLSVSGLSLKIVQEIFEDPTQQKLTIVGAGQMAMSVIENFFTNGITNINAVNRSKKTLIINNALSIETTQLSQLGTLIQNTDILVTSINSPLPIIGKGLIEQAMRERKNKPMLLIDLGVPRNIENQVRDLEYAYLFTIEDIELVTQENLEERSSEALKARDLIQQRIESLIQEKANKNNRNEAYIALKNVSNNLDEQDFLELLNSDDPCASLKQMNVVSEDQLQYISTLTPHAVLSMIKEIRSA
;
A
#
# COMPACT_ATOMS: atom_id res chain seq x y z
N ILE A 1 -8.97 -3.07 11.83
CA ILE A 1 -9.53 -4.41 11.52
C ILE A 1 -8.94 -5.44 12.47
N GLN A 2 -7.61 -5.58 12.58
CA GLN A 2 -6.97 -6.53 13.53
C GLN A 2 -7.44 -6.33 14.98
N THR A 3 -7.63 -5.08 15.40
CA THR A 3 -8.18 -4.73 16.72
C THR A 3 -9.59 -5.28 16.92
N TYR A 4 -10.46 -5.17 15.91
CA TYR A 4 -11.84 -5.66 15.97
C TYR A 4 -11.94 -7.19 15.90
N ILE A 5 -11.02 -7.85 15.20
CA ILE A 5 -10.89 -9.32 15.23
C ILE A 5 -10.47 -9.78 16.62
N GLY A 6 -9.46 -9.13 17.22
CA GLY A 6 -8.99 -9.44 18.58
C GLY A 6 -10.02 -9.21 19.68
N LEU A 7 -10.97 -8.29 19.45
CA LEU A 7 -12.10 -8.03 20.36
C LEU A 7 -13.31 -8.95 20.14
N GLY A 8 -13.24 -9.89 19.17
CA GLY A 8 -14.35 -10.78 18.83
C GLY A 8 -15.54 -10.08 18.14
N SER A 9 -15.38 -8.82 17.76
CA SER A 9 -16.42 -8.02 17.08
C SER A 9 -16.59 -8.37 15.61
N LEU A 10 -15.61 -9.04 15.01
CA LEU A 10 -15.62 -9.58 13.66
C LEU A 10 -15.43 -11.10 13.75
N ASN A 11 -16.46 -11.86 13.44
CA ASN A 11 -16.44 -13.33 13.44
C ASN A 11 -17.17 -13.90 12.22
N GLY A 12 -16.94 -15.18 11.96
CA GLY A 12 -17.62 -15.94 10.92
C GLY A 12 -17.46 -15.37 9.51
N PRO A 13 -18.57 -15.21 8.75
CA PRO A 13 -18.53 -14.79 7.33
C PRO A 13 -17.90 -13.41 7.12
N PHE A 14 -18.09 -12.46 8.06
CA PHE A 14 -17.51 -11.12 7.98
C PHE A 14 -16.00 -11.12 8.17
N GLN A 15 -15.49 -11.96 9.09
CA GLN A 15 -14.05 -12.11 9.27
C GLN A 15 -13.42 -12.63 7.98
N LYS A 16 -13.99 -13.70 7.41
CA LYS A 16 -13.48 -14.29 6.17
C LYS A 16 -13.50 -13.31 5.01
N LEU A 17 -14.61 -12.56 4.83
CA LEU A 17 -14.69 -11.52 3.80
C LEU A 17 -13.61 -10.45 3.98
N THR A 18 -13.35 -10.04 5.21
CA THR A 18 -12.33 -9.04 5.52
C THR A 18 -10.92 -9.56 5.20
N GLU A 19 -10.63 -10.81 5.52
CA GLU A 19 -9.35 -11.47 5.18
C GLU A 19 -9.16 -11.56 3.67
N ASP A 20 -10.21 -11.93 2.93
CA ASP A 20 -10.21 -11.99 1.46
C ASP A 20 -9.92 -10.60 0.85
N ILE A 21 -10.59 -9.53 1.34
CA ILE A 21 -10.36 -8.15 0.89
C ILE A 21 -8.91 -7.71 1.17
N ILE A 22 -8.38 -7.98 2.35
CA ILE A 22 -7.00 -7.63 2.72
C ILE A 22 -6.01 -8.39 1.83
N SER A 23 -6.27 -9.65 1.54
CA SER A 23 -5.44 -10.49 0.67
C SER A 23 -5.39 -9.91 -0.75
N ILE A 24 -6.54 -9.54 -1.32
CA ILE A 24 -6.63 -8.91 -2.65
C ILE A 24 -5.89 -7.57 -2.67
N ALA A 25 -6.06 -6.73 -1.64
CA ALA A 25 -5.39 -5.44 -1.54
C ALA A 25 -3.85 -5.59 -1.42
N LYS A 26 -3.38 -6.60 -0.71
CA LYS A 26 -1.95 -6.93 -0.65
C LYS A 26 -1.43 -7.40 -2.00
N ALA A 27 -2.14 -8.30 -2.67
CA ALA A 27 -1.77 -8.79 -3.99
C ALA A 27 -1.67 -7.61 -5.00
N ALA A 28 -2.65 -6.72 -5.02
CA ALA A 28 -2.62 -5.54 -5.89
C ALA A 28 -1.38 -4.68 -5.63
N ARG A 29 -0.95 -4.49 -4.38
CA ARG A 29 0.26 -3.73 -4.05
C ARG A 29 1.57 -4.43 -4.37
N THR A 30 1.60 -5.77 -4.33
CA THR A 30 2.84 -6.54 -4.57
C THR A 30 3.01 -6.94 -6.03
N GLU A 31 1.93 -7.16 -6.76
CA GLU A 31 1.92 -7.58 -8.16
C GLU A 31 1.86 -6.39 -9.14
N THR A 32 1.61 -5.16 -8.63
CA THR A 32 1.65 -3.92 -9.41
C THR A 32 2.49 -2.86 -8.70
N GLN A 33 2.92 -1.85 -9.45
CA GLN A 33 3.72 -0.76 -8.87
C GLN A 33 2.88 0.42 -8.35
N ILE A 34 1.57 0.21 -8.13
CA ILE A 34 0.65 1.29 -7.75
C ILE A 34 1.02 2.02 -6.44
N GLY A 35 1.82 1.38 -5.58
CA GLY A 35 2.28 1.93 -4.31
C GLY A 35 3.71 2.47 -4.31
N PHE A 36 4.46 2.33 -5.39
CA PHE A 36 5.91 2.60 -5.40
C PHE A 36 6.27 4.05 -5.72
N ASN A 37 5.48 4.75 -6.53
CA ASN A 37 5.78 6.12 -6.93
C ASN A 37 5.02 7.11 -6.05
N PRO A 38 5.70 7.86 -5.15
CA PRO A 38 5.05 8.84 -4.30
C PRO A 38 4.50 10.02 -5.13
N LEU A 39 3.28 10.47 -4.82
CA LEU A 39 2.67 11.67 -5.43
C LEU A 39 2.81 12.90 -4.56
N SER A 40 3.22 12.76 -3.29
CA SER A 40 3.40 13.90 -2.40
C SER A 40 4.78 14.52 -2.57
N VAL A 41 4.86 15.84 -2.49
CA VAL A 41 6.13 16.59 -2.52
C VAL A 41 7.11 16.05 -1.46
N SER A 42 6.64 15.73 -0.26
CA SER A 42 7.48 15.14 0.81
C SER A 42 7.99 13.75 0.48
N GLY A 43 7.17 12.92 -0.21
CA GLY A 43 7.56 11.59 -0.66
C GLY A 43 8.60 11.62 -1.77
N LEU A 44 8.43 12.51 -2.74
CA LEU A 44 9.40 12.71 -3.82
C LEU A 44 10.71 13.31 -3.29
N SER A 45 10.65 14.25 -2.34
CA SER A 45 11.83 14.76 -1.66
C SER A 45 12.63 13.65 -0.98
N LEU A 46 11.94 12.69 -0.34
CA LEU A 46 12.61 11.53 0.26
C LEU A 46 13.21 10.60 -0.81
N LYS A 47 12.51 10.38 -1.93
CA LYS A 47 13.04 9.57 -3.05
C LYS A 47 14.33 10.17 -3.59
N ILE A 48 14.41 11.49 -3.80
CA ILE A 48 15.62 12.19 -4.22
C ILE A 48 16.77 11.97 -3.22
N VAL A 49 16.47 12.05 -1.92
CA VAL A 49 17.47 11.76 -0.86
C VAL A 49 18.01 10.33 -0.98
N GLN A 50 17.12 9.35 -1.19
CA GLN A 50 17.48 7.94 -1.32
C GLN A 50 18.29 7.64 -2.60
N GLU A 51 18.14 8.42 -3.65
CA GLU A 51 18.92 8.29 -4.88
C GLU A 51 20.32 8.91 -4.77
N ILE A 52 20.48 9.94 -3.94
CA ILE A 52 21.76 10.67 -3.80
C ILE A 52 22.65 10.08 -2.70
N PHE A 53 22.05 9.59 -1.61
CA PHE A 53 22.79 9.07 -0.46
C PHE A 53 22.60 7.56 -0.33
N GLU A 54 23.73 6.84 -0.23
CA GLU A 54 23.75 5.37 -0.03
C GLU A 54 23.03 4.97 1.27
N ASP A 55 23.26 5.73 2.35
CA ASP A 55 22.55 5.57 3.63
C ASP A 55 21.92 6.91 4.06
N PRO A 56 20.67 7.15 3.73
CA PRO A 56 19.93 8.34 4.12
C PRO A 56 19.79 8.53 5.64
N THR A 57 19.79 7.44 6.40
CA THR A 57 19.56 7.48 7.86
C THR A 57 20.68 8.15 8.62
N GLN A 58 21.90 8.18 8.07
CA GLN A 58 23.06 8.81 8.66
C GLN A 58 23.17 10.31 8.34
N GLN A 59 22.30 10.81 7.45
CA GLN A 59 22.38 12.19 7.00
C GLN A 59 21.75 13.16 7.99
N LYS A 60 22.29 14.39 8.03
CA LYS A 60 21.78 15.48 8.86
C LYS A 60 20.84 16.36 8.06
N LEU A 61 19.57 16.34 8.41
CA LEU A 61 18.55 17.20 7.84
C LEU A 61 18.48 18.54 8.57
N THR A 62 18.51 19.64 7.85
CA THR A 62 18.06 20.94 8.33
C THR A 62 16.88 21.40 7.50
N ILE A 63 15.76 21.69 8.17
CA ILE A 63 14.57 22.23 7.50
C ILE A 63 14.36 23.70 7.90
N VAL A 64 14.15 24.54 6.91
CA VAL A 64 13.87 25.97 7.10
C VAL A 64 12.39 26.22 6.83
N GLY A 65 11.66 26.42 7.90
CA GLY A 65 10.21 26.58 7.92
C GLY A 65 9.55 25.73 9.00
N ALA A 66 8.34 26.10 9.38
CA ALA A 66 7.52 25.41 10.38
C ALA A 66 6.03 25.39 9.98
N GLY A 67 5.79 25.38 8.66
CA GLY A 67 4.46 25.25 8.05
C GLY A 67 4.09 23.79 7.80
N GLN A 68 2.90 23.57 7.25
CA GLN A 68 2.39 22.21 6.95
C GLN A 68 3.32 21.39 6.06
N MET A 69 3.91 22.03 5.02
CA MET A 69 4.84 21.35 4.12
C MET A 69 6.10 20.88 4.86
N ALA A 70 6.70 21.75 5.68
CA ALA A 70 7.85 21.41 6.51
C ALA A 70 7.53 20.24 7.47
N MET A 71 6.36 20.30 8.12
CA MET A 71 5.89 19.20 9.00
C MET A 71 5.74 17.88 8.24
N SER A 72 5.15 17.91 7.05
CA SER A 72 4.99 16.73 6.21
C SER A 72 6.33 16.12 5.78
N VAL A 73 7.33 16.95 5.46
CA VAL A 73 8.68 16.50 5.14
C VAL A 73 9.35 15.86 6.36
N ILE A 74 9.30 16.53 7.52
CA ILE A 74 9.90 16.01 8.77
C ILE A 74 9.26 14.66 9.12
N GLU A 75 7.94 14.56 9.09
CA GLU A 75 7.20 13.33 9.41
C GLU A 75 7.61 12.17 8.49
N ASN A 76 7.65 12.42 7.19
CA ASN A 76 8.00 11.41 6.20
C ASN A 76 9.46 10.97 6.36
N PHE A 77 10.39 11.91 6.53
CA PHE A 77 11.81 11.62 6.70
C PHE A 77 12.08 10.86 8.01
N PHE A 78 11.46 11.29 9.11
CA PHE A 78 11.58 10.64 10.41
C PHE A 78 11.04 9.19 10.39
N THR A 79 9.87 8.99 9.77
CA THR A 79 9.27 7.65 9.63
C THR A 79 10.15 6.71 8.80
N ASN A 80 10.97 7.25 7.90
CA ASN A 80 11.91 6.50 7.08
C ASN A 80 13.34 6.47 7.64
N GLY A 81 13.51 6.77 8.94
CA GLY A 81 14.75 6.57 9.67
C GLY A 81 15.72 7.75 9.70
N ILE A 82 15.42 8.89 9.07
CA ILE A 82 16.22 10.11 9.17
C ILE A 82 15.86 10.82 10.47
N THR A 83 16.64 10.57 11.53
CA THR A 83 16.31 11.05 12.89
C THR A 83 17.11 12.29 13.31
N ASN A 84 18.22 12.58 12.64
CA ASN A 84 19.04 13.76 12.93
C ASN A 84 18.48 15.00 12.22
N ILE A 85 17.50 15.64 12.85
CA ILE A 85 16.69 16.70 12.25
C ILE A 85 16.84 18.01 13.04
N ASN A 86 17.26 19.06 12.37
CA ASN A 86 17.22 20.44 12.86
C ASN A 86 16.12 21.21 12.15
N ALA A 87 15.39 22.03 12.88
CA ALA A 87 14.39 22.92 12.31
C ALA A 87 14.76 24.39 12.59
N VAL A 88 14.65 25.22 11.56
CA VAL A 88 14.94 26.67 11.62
C VAL A 88 13.69 27.44 11.27
N ASN A 89 13.34 28.46 12.03
CA ASN A 89 12.19 29.31 11.75
C ASN A 89 12.47 30.75 12.17
N ARG A 90 11.65 31.70 11.70
CA ARG A 90 11.77 33.15 12.11
C ARG A 90 11.51 33.34 13.60
N SER A 91 10.56 32.60 14.15
CA SER A 91 10.22 32.61 15.58
C SER A 91 10.44 31.24 16.20
N LYS A 92 10.82 31.22 17.46
CA LYS A 92 10.90 29.92 18.18
C LYS A 92 9.54 29.25 18.21
N LYS A 93 9.52 27.99 17.84
CA LYS A 93 8.36 27.10 17.90
C LYS A 93 8.80 25.71 18.32
N THR A 94 7.92 24.98 18.96
CA THR A 94 8.08 23.53 19.17
C THR A 94 7.23 22.80 18.12
N LEU A 95 7.87 21.97 17.33
CA LEU A 95 7.22 21.12 16.33
C LEU A 95 7.00 19.75 16.97
N ILE A 96 5.75 19.30 17.00
CA ILE A 96 5.38 17.98 17.54
C ILE A 96 4.92 17.12 16.37
N ILE A 97 5.58 16.01 16.15
CA ILE A 97 5.33 15.07 15.05
C ILE A 97 4.84 13.74 15.62
N ASN A 98 3.59 13.39 15.35
CA ASN A 98 2.94 12.13 15.73
C ASN A 98 3.12 11.73 17.20
N ASN A 99 3.25 12.69 18.11
CA ASN A 99 3.58 12.48 19.54
C ASN A 99 4.89 11.68 19.80
N ALA A 100 5.69 11.43 18.77
CA ALA A 100 6.92 10.64 18.87
C ALA A 100 8.19 11.50 18.83
N LEU A 101 8.13 12.67 18.16
CA LEU A 101 9.26 13.57 17.98
C LEU A 101 8.87 14.99 18.34
N SER A 102 9.67 15.64 19.16
CA SER A 102 9.55 17.06 19.50
C SER A 102 10.83 17.79 19.11
N ILE A 103 10.72 18.81 18.26
CA ILE A 103 11.86 19.60 17.77
C ILE A 103 11.64 21.08 18.14
N GLU A 104 12.56 21.65 18.87
CA GLU A 104 12.59 23.11 19.06
C GLU A 104 13.26 23.78 17.87
N THR A 105 12.58 24.78 17.28
CA THR A 105 13.16 25.50 16.15
C THR A 105 14.23 26.49 16.60
N THR A 106 15.32 26.49 15.85
CA THR A 106 16.40 27.49 15.97
C THR A 106 16.02 28.77 15.21
N GLN A 107 16.60 29.86 15.55
CA GLN A 107 16.36 31.13 14.84
C GLN A 107 17.08 31.19 13.50
N LEU A 108 16.49 31.88 12.52
CA LEU A 108 17.03 32.01 11.18
C LEU A 108 18.45 32.63 11.16
N SER A 109 18.80 33.47 12.12
CA SER A 109 20.16 34.03 12.29
C SER A 109 21.25 32.99 12.51
N GLN A 110 20.91 31.78 12.96
CA GLN A 110 21.84 30.71 13.22
C GLN A 110 21.96 29.73 12.02
N LEU A 111 21.25 30.00 10.94
CA LEU A 111 21.22 29.13 9.75
C LEU A 111 22.62 28.94 9.17
N GLY A 112 23.43 29.99 9.09
CA GLY A 112 24.79 29.92 8.54
C GLY A 112 25.71 28.93 9.27
N THR A 113 25.59 28.81 10.60
CA THR A 113 26.34 27.84 11.40
C THR A 113 25.80 26.43 11.23
N LEU A 114 24.45 26.28 11.13
CA LEU A 114 23.81 24.97 10.97
C LEU A 114 24.11 24.34 9.60
N ILE A 115 24.11 25.14 8.54
CA ILE A 115 24.37 24.66 7.17
C ILE A 115 25.73 24.00 7.04
N GLN A 116 26.74 24.43 7.78
CA GLN A 116 28.08 23.83 7.78
C GLN A 116 28.08 22.35 8.20
N ASN A 117 27.06 21.92 8.96
CA ASN A 117 26.89 20.55 9.44
C ASN A 117 25.63 19.87 8.85
N THR A 118 25.11 20.36 7.74
CA THR A 118 23.87 19.88 7.11
C THR A 118 24.20 19.11 5.85
N ASP A 119 23.65 17.92 5.68
CA ASP A 119 23.81 17.11 4.46
C ASP A 119 22.59 17.28 3.54
N ILE A 120 21.42 17.46 4.14
CA ILE A 120 20.16 17.70 3.44
C ILE A 120 19.54 18.99 3.96
N LEU A 121 19.39 20.00 3.11
CA LEU A 121 18.75 21.26 3.41
C LEU A 121 17.41 21.36 2.69
N VAL A 122 16.32 21.47 3.45
CA VAL A 122 14.98 21.67 2.87
C VAL A 122 14.47 23.05 3.26
N THR A 123 13.98 23.82 2.32
CA THR A 123 13.37 25.13 2.57
C THR A 123 11.89 25.13 2.21
N SER A 124 11.07 25.68 3.10
CA SER A 124 9.62 25.77 2.91
C SER A 124 9.07 26.96 3.69
N ILE A 125 9.51 28.17 3.31
CA ILE A 125 9.00 29.42 3.88
C ILE A 125 8.45 30.33 2.80
N ASN A 126 7.51 31.18 3.17
CA ASN A 126 7.06 32.25 2.30
C ASN A 126 7.98 33.47 2.49
N SER A 127 8.88 33.69 1.53
CA SER A 127 9.77 34.86 1.49
C SER A 127 9.74 35.46 0.09
N PRO A 128 9.60 36.82 -0.02
CA PRO A 128 9.58 37.49 -1.32
C PRO A 128 10.93 37.44 -2.05
N LEU A 129 12.02 37.19 -1.32
CA LEU A 129 13.37 37.09 -1.85
C LEU A 129 14.05 35.82 -1.31
N PRO A 130 14.99 35.22 -2.08
CA PRO A 130 15.82 34.14 -1.60
C PRO A 130 16.56 34.55 -0.28
N ILE A 131 16.55 33.64 0.68
CA ILE A 131 17.22 33.79 1.98
C ILE A 131 18.54 33.04 2.04
N ILE A 132 18.75 32.11 1.11
CA ILE A 132 19.96 31.30 0.99
C ILE A 132 20.63 31.64 -0.34
N GLY A 133 21.68 32.45 -0.24
CA GLY A 133 22.47 32.85 -1.39
C GLY A 133 23.60 31.86 -1.70
N LYS A 134 24.12 31.91 -2.94
CA LYS A 134 25.26 31.11 -3.40
C LYS A 134 26.47 31.22 -2.46
N GLY A 135 26.81 32.44 -2.01
CA GLY A 135 27.95 32.68 -1.13
C GLY A 135 27.85 31.96 0.20
N LEU A 136 26.64 31.82 0.79
CA LEU A 136 26.43 31.08 2.03
C LEU A 136 26.70 29.58 1.83
N ILE A 137 26.20 29.00 0.76
CA ILE A 137 26.42 27.60 0.42
C ILE A 137 27.90 27.35 0.08
N GLU A 138 28.51 28.20 -0.70
CA GLU A 138 29.92 28.09 -1.05
C GLU A 138 30.84 28.13 0.18
N GLN A 139 30.54 28.99 1.16
CA GLN A 139 31.24 28.98 2.43
C GLN A 139 31.04 27.69 3.20
N ALA A 140 29.81 27.23 3.29
CA ALA A 140 29.48 25.97 3.96
C ALA A 140 30.18 24.77 3.30
N MET A 141 30.24 24.73 1.97
CA MET A 141 30.93 23.66 1.22
C MET A 141 32.43 23.61 1.55
N ARG A 142 33.09 24.76 1.65
CA ARG A 142 34.49 24.83 2.08
C ARG A 142 34.72 24.24 3.48
N GLU A 143 33.89 24.65 4.44
CA GLU A 143 33.96 24.14 5.82
C GLU A 143 33.69 22.63 5.91
N ARG A 144 32.82 22.12 5.03
CA ARG A 144 32.47 20.71 4.92
C ARG A 144 33.50 19.89 4.13
N LYS A 145 34.59 20.50 3.65
CA LYS A 145 35.59 19.84 2.78
C LYS A 145 34.94 19.24 1.52
N ASN A 146 34.03 19.98 0.92
CA ASN A 146 33.29 19.61 -0.30
C ASN A 146 32.50 18.30 -0.20
N LYS A 147 32.05 17.91 0.99
CA LYS A 147 31.08 16.82 1.10
C LYS A 147 29.78 17.21 0.37
N PRO A 148 29.20 16.30 -0.40
CA PRO A 148 27.95 16.58 -1.13
C PRO A 148 26.85 17.14 -0.20
N MET A 149 26.10 18.10 -0.70
CA MET A 149 24.95 18.70 -0.04
C MET A 149 23.76 18.68 -0.98
N LEU A 150 22.66 18.09 -0.51
CA LEU A 150 21.39 18.14 -1.20
C LEU A 150 20.57 19.34 -0.67
N LEU A 151 20.08 20.16 -1.59
CA LEU A 151 19.21 21.29 -1.30
C LEU A 151 17.86 21.08 -2.00
N ILE A 152 16.78 21.16 -1.25
CA ILE A 152 15.41 21.02 -1.76
C ILE A 152 14.65 22.31 -1.42
N ASP A 153 14.35 23.10 -2.45
CA ASP A 153 13.61 24.35 -2.29
C ASP A 153 12.13 24.17 -2.63
N LEU A 154 11.31 24.11 -1.60
CA LEU A 154 9.86 24.01 -1.69
C LEU A 154 9.16 25.37 -1.53
N GLY A 155 9.92 26.45 -1.55
CA GLY A 155 9.42 27.81 -1.42
C GLY A 155 8.86 28.37 -2.73
N VAL A 156 7.69 29.01 -2.64
CA VAL A 156 7.10 29.79 -3.72
C VAL A 156 6.76 31.18 -3.15
N PRO A 157 7.53 32.24 -3.51
CA PRO A 157 8.74 32.26 -4.36
C PRO A 157 9.93 31.47 -3.78
N ARG A 158 10.92 31.19 -4.62
CA ARG A 158 12.13 30.43 -4.26
C ARG A 158 12.86 31.01 -3.06
N ASN A 159 13.31 30.12 -2.18
CA ASN A 159 14.07 30.49 -0.99
C ASN A 159 15.58 30.41 -1.20
N ILE A 160 16.04 29.70 -2.22
CA ILE A 160 17.44 29.46 -2.56
C ILE A 160 17.74 30.11 -3.90
N GLU A 161 18.87 30.82 -3.99
CA GLU A 161 19.33 31.41 -5.24
C GLU A 161 19.63 30.32 -6.29
N ASN A 162 19.19 30.51 -7.53
CA ASN A 162 19.40 29.53 -8.60
C ASN A 162 20.89 29.29 -8.93
N GLN A 163 21.74 30.31 -8.70
CA GLN A 163 23.18 30.23 -8.88
C GLN A 163 23.88 29.19 -7.97
N VAL A 164 23.19 28.67 -6.97
CA VAL A 164 23.68 27.52 -6.17
C VAL A 164 23.90 26.28 -7.06
N ARG A 165 23.16 26.14 -8.15
CA ARG A 165 23.35 25.06 -9.13
C ARG A 165 24.74 25.05 -9.82
N ASP A 166 25.46 26.19 -9.80
CA ASP A 166 26.80 26.29 -10.36
C ASP A 166 27.88 25.68 -9.45
N LEU A 167 27.54 25.33 -8.21
CA LEU A 167 28.49 24.75 -7.25
C LEU A 167 28.59 23.23 -7.44
N GLU A 168 29.83 22.72 -7.54
CA GLU A 168 30.13 21.35 -7.96
C GLU A 168 29.52 20.25 -7.06
N TYR A 169 29.44 20.48 -5.75
CA TYR A 169 28.94 19.46 -4.80
C TYR A 169 27.63 19.85 -4.13
N ALA A 170 26.90 20.83 -4.70
CA ALA A 170 25.60 21.27 -4.24
C ALA A 170 24.52 20.85 -5.24
N TYR A 171 23.64 19.98 -4.84
CA TYR A 171 22.56 19.45 -5.68
C TYR A 171 21.25 20.16 -5.32
N LEU A 172 20.83 21.13 -6.14
CA LEU A 172 19.61 21.90 -5.89
C LEU A 172 18.45 21.33 -6.72
N PHE A 173 17.39 20.93 -6.01
CA PHE A 173 16.08 20.59 -6.56
C PHE A 173 15.06 21.63 -6.10
N THR A 174 14.27 22.13 -7.00
CA THR A 174 13.18 23.07 -6.71
C THR A 174 11.83 22.38 -6.76
N ILE A 175 10.78 23.06 -6.31
CA ILE A 175 9.42 22.50 -6.36
C ILE A 175 9.01 22.19 -7.81
N GLU A 176 9.46 23.01 -8.78
CA GLU A 176 9.16 22.78 -10.20
C GLU A 176 9.84 21.49 -10.71
N ASP A 177 11.09 21.22 -10.29
CA ASP A 177 11.78 19.97 -10.63
C ASP A 177 11.01 18.76 -10.06
N ILE A 178 10.49 18.89 -8.83
CA ILE A 178 9.69 17.85 -8.17
C ILE A 178 8.32 17.68 -8.86
N GLU A 179 7.69 18.76 -9.31
CA GLU A 179 6.41 18.70 -10.02
C GLU A 179 6.54 18.00 -11.37
N LEU A 180 7.64 18.18 -12.10
CA LEU A 180 7.90 17.44 -13.35
C LEU A 180 7.95 15.94 -13.10
N VAL A 181 8.68 15.50 -12.08
CA VAL A 181 8.73 14.07 -11.67
C VAL A 181 7.35 13.58 -11.22
N THR A 182 6.53 14.45 -10.62
CA THR A 182 5.16 14.11 -10.21
C THR A 182 4.28 13.82 -11.42
N GLN A 183 4.39 14.60 -12.50
CA GLN A 183 3.60 14.40 -13.73
C GLN A 183 3.95 13.07 -14.40
N GLU A 184 5.24 12.75 -14.55
CA GLU A 184 5.70 11.46 -15.07
C GLU A 184 5.16 10.29 -14.20
N ASN A 185 5.27 10.41 -12.89
CA ASN A 185 4.74 9.41 -11.95
C ASN A 185 3.21 9.25 -12.02
N LEU A 186 2.45 10.32 -12.36
CA LEU A 186 0.99 10.25 -12.55
C LEU A 186 0.60 9.41 -13.75
N GLU A 187 1.32 9.55 -14.88
CA GLU A 187 1.08 8.76 -16.09
C GLU A 187 1.41 7.28 -15.87
N GLU A 188 2.58 6.98 -15.28
CA GLU A 188 2.94 5.61 -14.90
C GLU A 188 1.92 5.01 -13.93
N ARG A 189 1.49 5.79 -12.93
CA ARG A 189 0.53 5.35 -11.93
C ARG A 189 -0.86 5.12 -12.49
N SER A 190 -1.27 5.87 -13.52
CA SER A 190 -2.53 5.63 -14.22
C SER A 190 -2.51 4.26 -14.92
N SER A 191 -1.41 3.90 -15.55
CA SER A 191 -1.19 2.59 -16.16
C SER A 191 -1.20 1.47 -15.10
N GLU A 192 -0.47 1.64 -13.99
CA GLU A 192 -0.43 0.67 -12.90
C GLU A 192 -1.78 0.56 -12.16
N ALA A 193 -2.56 1.65 -12.08
CA ALA A 193 -3.91 1.62 -11.52
C ALA A 193 -4.88 0.77 -12.36
N LEU A 194 -4.75 0.80 -13.69
CA LEU A 194 -5.51 -0.08 -14.57
C LEU A 194 -5.14 -1.54 -14.34
N LYS A 195 -3.85 -1.88 -14.29
CA LYS A 195 -3.38 -3.24 -13.98
C LYS A 195 -3.87 -3.72 -12.61
N ALA A 196 -3.78 -2.87 -11.59
CA ALA A 196 -4.27 -3.19 -10.25
C ALA A 196 -5.79 -3.43 -10.25
N ARG A 197 -6.55 -2.63 -11.00
CA ARG A 197 -8.01 -2.80 -11.16
C ARG A 197 -8.35 -4.13 -11.78
N ASP A 198 -7.68 -4.49 -12.88
CA ASP A 198 -7.92 -5.75 -13.59
C ASP A 198 -7.59 -6.95 -12.70
N LEU A 199 -6.47 -6.89 -11.97
CA LEU A 199 -6.08 -7.91 -11.00
C LEU A 199 -7.11 -8.07 -9.88
N ILE A 200 -7.57 -6.96 -9.31
CA ILE A 200 -8.61 -6.96 -8.27
C ILE A 200 -9.89 -7.58 -8.80
N GLN A 201 -10.32 -7.21 -10.02
CA GLN A 201 -11.52 -7.75 -10.63
C GLN A 201 -11.42 -9.26 -10.85
N GLN A 202 -10.32 -9.76 -11.42
CA GLN A 202 -10.07 -11.19 -11.61
C GLN A 202 -10.10 -11.97 -10.29
N ARG A 203 -9.49 -11.41 -9.22
CA ARG A 203 -9.49 -12.03 -7.90
C ARG A 203 -10.88 -12.09 -7.28
N ILE A 204 -11.68 -11.03 -7.45
CA ILE A 204 -13.07 -10.98 -6.97
C ILE A 204 -13.92 -12.02 -7.72
N GLU A 205 -13.82 -12.09 -9.04
CA GLU A 205 -14.55 -13.07 -9.85
C GLU A 205 -14.20 -14.50 -9.43
N SER A 206 -12.90 -14.79 -9.22
CA SER A 206 -12.45 -16.09 -8.73
C SER A 206 -13.03 -16.44 -7.36
N LEU A 207 -13.07 -15.47 -6.42
CA LEU A 207 -13.67 -15.68 -5.10
C LEU A 207 -15.18 -15.91 -5.17
N ILE A 208 -15.89 -15.19 -6.02
CA ILE A 208 -17.34 -15.38 -6.22
C ILE A 208 -17.58 -16.78 -6.75
N GLN A 209 -16.81 -17.23 -7.75
CA GLN A 209 -16.94 -18.54 -8.32
C GLN A 209 -16.62 -19.66 -7.33
N GLU A 210 -15.56 -19.50 -6.52
CA GLU A 210 -15.20 -20.45 -5.46
C GLU A 210 -16.33 -20.59 -4.42
N LYS A 211 -16.90 -19.44 -4.00
CA LYS A 211 -18.03 -19.43 -3.05
C LYS A 211 -19.29 -20.06 -3.63
N ALA A 212 -19.59 -19.78 -4.89
CA ALA A 212 -20.72 -20.39 -5.60
C ALA A 212 -20.55 -21.91 -5.69
N ASN A 213 -19.37 -22.38 -6.09
CA ASN A 213 -19.06 -23.82 -6.19
C ASN A 213 -19.17 -24.51 -4.82
N LYS A 214 -18.68 -23.86 -3.75
CA LYS A 214 -18.78 -24.39 -2.39
C LYS A 214 -20.23 -24.46 -1.92
N ASN A 215 -21.04 -23.43 -2.22
CA ASN A 215 -22.46 -23.43 -1.88
C ASN A 215 -23.20 -24.52 -2.63
N ASN A 216 -23.01 -24.64 -3.95
CA ASN A 216 -23.59 -25.70 -4.76
C ASN A 216 -23.24 -27.10 -4.26
N ARG A 217 -21.98 -27.30 -3.85
CA ARG A 217 -21.53 -28.59 -3.26
C ARG A 217 -22.22 -28.89 -1.93
N ASN A 218 -22.45 -27.89 -1.08
CA ASN A 218 -23.18 -28.07 0.17
C ASN A 218 -24.65 -28.40 -0.08
N GLU A 219 -25.29 -27.70 -1.01
CA GLU A 219 -26.69 -27.98 -1.39
C GLU A 219 -26.83 -29.39 -1.99
N ALA A 220 -25.88 -29.79 -2.87
CA ALA A 220 -25.85 -31.14 -3.41
C ALA A 220 -25.66 -32.19 -2.29
N TYR A 221 -24.80 -31.93 -1.31
CA TYR A 221 -24.61 -32.82 -0.16
C TYR A 221 -25.88 -33.00 0.65
N ILE A 222 -26.59 -31.89 0.94
CA ILE A 222 -27.88 -31.93 1.65
C ILE A 222 -28.92 -32.71 0.85
N ALA A 223 -29.02 -32.47 -0.46
CA ALA A 223 -29.90 -33.21 -1.34
C ALA A 223 -29.61 -34.71 -1.34
N LEU A 224 -28.33 -35.08 -1.52
CA LEU A 224 -27.88 -36.47 -1.50
C LEU A 224 -28.11 -37.16 -0.14
N LYS A 225 -28.00 -36.45 0.96
CA LYS A 225 -28.30 -36.93 2.30
C LYS A 225 -29.80 -37.27 2.43
N ASN A 226 -30.67 -36.41 1.94
CA ASN A 226 -32.11 -36.70 1.92
C ASN A 226 -32.45 -37.88 1.05
N VAL A 227 -31.82 -37.99 -0.10
CA VAL A 227 -31.97 -39.14 -1.02
C VAL A 227 -31.50 -40.42 -0.35
N SER A 228 -30.29 -40.44 0.20
CA SER A 228 -29.72 -41.62 0.86
C SER A 228 -30.58 -42.20 1.97
N ASN A 229 -31.33 -41.34 2.69
CA ASN A 229 -32.25 -41.77 3.75
C ASN A 229 -33.53 -42.40 3.20
N ASN A 230 -33.88 -42.17 1.92
CA ASN A 230 -35.10 -42.64 1.30
C ASN A 230 -34.86 -43.79 0.28
N LEU A 231 -33.60 -44.07 -0.06
CA LEU A 231 -33.24 -45.20 -0.94
C LEU A 231 -33.27 -46.53 -0.20
N ASP A 232 -33.91 -47.51 -0.79
CA ASP A 232 -33.76 -48.89 -0.34
C ASP A 232 -32.40 -49.49 -0.75
N GLU A 233 -32.13 -50.71 -0.33
CA GLU A 233 -30.82 -51.33 -0.55
C GLU A 233 -30.60 -51.72 -2.04
N GLN A 234 -31.68 -52.04 -2.75
CA GLN A 234 -31.64 -52.39 -4.15
C GLN A 234 -31.39 -51.17 -5.03
N ASP A 235 -32.13 -50.06 -4.80
CA ASP A 235 -31.95 -48.78 -5.48
C ASP A 235 -30.54 -48.21 -5.22
N PHE A 236 -30.03 -48.35 -4.01
CA PHE A 236 -28.68 -47.91 -3.67
C PHE A 236 -27.60 -48.70 -4.46
N LEU A 237 -27.73 -50.01 -4.60
CA LEU A 237 -26.81 -50.80 -5.38
C LEU A 237 -26.89 -50.49 -6.88
N GLU A 238 -28.09 -50.25 -7.40
CA GLU A 238 -28.30 -49.82 -8.77
C GLU A 238 -27.62 -48.47 -9.05
N LEU A 239 -27.81 -47.49 -8.14
CA LEU A 239 -27.16 -46.18 -8.23
C LEU A 239 -25.62 -46.28 -8.22
N LEU A 240 -25.05 -47.13 -7.37
CA LEU A 240 -23.61 -47.33 -7.28
C LEU A 240 -22.97 -47.93 -8.54
N ASN A 241 -23.74 -48.65 -9.32
CA ASN A 241 -23.30 -49.25 -10.58
C ASN A 241 -23.67 -48.41 -11.81
N SER A 242 -24.24 -47.22 -11.62
CA SER A 242 -24.66 -46.36 -12.70
C SER A 242 -23.52 -45.52 -13.25
N ASP A 243 -23.43 -45.40 -14.57
CA ASP A 243 -22.51 -44.48 -15.25
C ASP A 243 -23.01 -43.01 -15.19
N ASP A 244 -24.31 -42.84 -15.04
CA ASP A 244 -24.95 -41.53 -14.86
C ASP A 244 -25.85 -41.53 -13.61
N PRO A 245 -25.26 -41.23 -12.43
CA PRO A 245 -26.02 -41.23 -11.19
C PRO A 245 -27.15 -40.19 -11.14
N CYS A 246 -27.00 -39.05 -11.87
CA CYS A 246 -28.04 -38.04 -11.93
C CYS A 246 -29.28 -38.50 -12.69
N ALA A 247 -29.09 -39.17 -13.82
CA ALA A 247 -30.16 -39.81 -14.58
C ALA A 247 -30.88 -40.88 -13.76
N SER A 248 -30.13 -41.77 -13.07
CA SER A 248 -30.67 -42.79 -12.21
C SER A 248 -31.50 -42.21 -11.07
N LEU A 249 -31.02 -41.20 -10.36
CA LEU A 249 -31.75 -40.54 -9.29
C LEU A 249 -33.05 -39.91 -9.78
N LYS A 250 -33.03 -39.33 -10.99
CA LYS A 250 -34.23 -38.78 -11.64
C LYS A 250 -35.25 -39.88 -11.99
N GLN A 251 -34.78 -40.99 -12.52
CA GLN A 251 -35.60 -42.14 -12.90
C GLN A 251 -36.26 -42.81 -11.68
N MET A 252 -35.54 -42.89 -10.58
CA MET A 252 -36.04 -43.39 -9.29
C MET A 252 -37.05 -42.46 -8.63
N ASN A 253 -37.19 -41.23 -9.15
CA ASN A 253 -38.08 -40.19 -8.63
C ASN A 253 -37.88 -39.82 -7.14
N VAL A 254 -36.59 -39.92 -6.68
CA VAL A 254 -36.20 -39.69 -5.29
C VAL A 254 -35.64 -38.29 -5.06
N VAL A 255 -35.52 -37.48 -6.09
CA VAL A 255 -35.01 -36.11 -6.07
C VAL A 255 -35.99 -35.12 -6.73
N SER A 256 -36.13 -33.96 -6.18
CA SER A 256 -36.82 -32.83 -6.85
C SER A 256 -35.97 -32.23 -7.96
N GLU A 257 -36.58 -31.46 -8.88
CA GLU A 257 -35.86 -30.78 -9.95
C GLU A 257 -34.83 -29.80 -9.39
N ASP A 258 -35.16 -29.05 -8.31
CA ASP A 258 -34.24 -28.12 -7.64
C ASP A 258 -33.03 -28.87 -7.04
N GLN A 259 -33.27 -30.00 -6.39
CA GLN A 259 -32.17 -30.84 -5.85
C GLN A 259 -31.29 -31.41 -6.97
N LEU A 260 -31.89 -31.84 -8.07
CA LEU A 260 -31.16 -32.39 -9.21
C LEU A 260 -30.26 -31.31 -9.85
N GLN A 261 -30.70 -30.04 -9.86
CA GLN A 261 -29.89 -28.91 -10.34
C GLN A 261 -28.55 -28.81 -9.60
N TYR A 262 -28.54 -28.93 -8.28
CA TYR A 262 -27.30 -28.90 -7.50
C TYR A 262 -26.46 -30.17 -7.67
N ILE A 263 -27.09 -31.34 -7.68
CA ILE A 263 -26.40 -32.62 -7.86
C ILE A 263 -25.72 -32.69 -9.23
N SER A 264 -26.35 -32.16 -10.29
CA SER A 264 -25.80 -32.13 -11.65
C SER A 264 -24.57 -31.23 -11.82
N THR A 265 -24.27 -30.35 -10.82
CA THR A 265 -23.01 -29.58 -10.82
C THR A 265 -21.79 -30.43 -10.42
N LEU A 266 -22.03 -31.62 -9.87
CA LEU A 266 -20.99 -32.56 -9.45
C LEU A 266 -20.65 -33.53 -10.58
N THR A 267 -19.43 -34.06 -10.59
CA THR A 267 -19.07 -35.15 -11.46
C THR A 267 -19.75 -36.46 -10.99
N PRO A 268 -20.06 -37.41 -11.89
CA PRO A 268 -20.63 -38.68 -11.51
C PRO A 268 -19.87 -39.41 -10.38
N HIS A 269 -18.55 -39.35 -10.43
CA HIS A 269 -17.69 -39.91 -9.37
C HIS A 269 -17.87 -39.21 -8.03
N ALA A 270 -18.01 -37.89 -8.02
CA ALA A 270 -18.23 -37.11 -6.80
C ALA A 270 -19.60 -37.43 -6.17
N VAL A 271 -20.66 -37.62 -6.98
CA VAL A 271 -21.99 -38.00 -6.50
C VAL A 271 -21.92 -39.35 -5.82
N LEU A 272 -21.32 -40.35 -6.46
CA LEU A 272 -21.20 -41.70 -5.90
C LEU A 272 -20.32 -41.73 -4.64
N SER A 273 -19.24 -40.95 -4.61
CA SER A 273 -18.36 -40.85 -3.43
C SER A 273 -19.11 -40.27 -2.25
N MET A 274 -19.85 -39.17 -2.47
CA MET A 274 -20.64 -38.50 -1.41
C MET A 274 -21.75 -39.40 -0.87
N ILE A 275 -22.47 -40.11 -1.71
CA ILE A 275 -23.55 -41.01 -1.27
C ILE A 275 -23.00 -42.18 -0.44
N LYS A 276 -21.84 -42.75 -0.82
CA LYS A 276 -21.14 -43.78 -0.04
C LYS A 276 -20.74 -43.26 1.35
N GLU A 277 -20.16 -42.08 1.38
CA GLU A 277 -19.74 -41.42 2.64
C GLU A 277 -20.94 -41.17 3.57
N ILE A 278 -22.02 -40.62 3.04
CA ILE A 278 -23.25 -40.34 3.78
C ILE A 278 -23.85 -41.64 4.40
N ARG A 279 -23.86 -42.73 3.64
CA ARG A 279 -24.46 -44.02 4.11
C ARG A 279 -23.56 -44.77 5.08
N SER A 280 -22.25 -44.46 5.11
CA SER A 280 -21.28 -45.03 6.04
C SER A 280 -21.15 -44.26 7.37
N ALA A 281 -21.71 -43.07 7.45
CA ALA A 281 -21.66 -42.18 8.61
C ALA A 281 -22.91 -42.34 9.51
#